data_9b9d3fa9e9da2063b676651109d39a7d
#
_entry.id   9b9d3fa9e9da2063b676651109d39a7d
#
_cell.length_a   1.000
_cell.length_b   1.000
_cell.length_c   1.000
_cell.angle_alpha   90.00
_cell.angle_beta   90.00
_cell.angle_gamma   90.00
#
_symmetry.space_group_name_H-M   'P 1'
#
loop_
_entity.id
_entity.type
_entity.pdbx_description
1 polymer ?
#
loop_
_entity_poly.entity_id
_entity_poly.type
_entity_poly.pdbx_seq_one_letter_code
_entity_poly.pdbx_strand_id
1 'polypeptide(L)'
;SNCCYNNSMRFNYKFSEDKALQELEIYILNTYKQHYNKNKFQATEFIVDGGHGMGFSIGNILKYAQRYGKKNGYDKNDLLKVLHYGIIALHVHNLNNEESETNEYKSRNS
;
A
#
# COMPACT_ATOMS: atom_id res chain seq x y z
N SER A 1 7.02 -13.72 -10.05
CA SER A 1 7.34 -14.98 -10.69
C SER A 1 7.70 -16.07 -9.68
N ASN A 2 7.57 -17.32 -10.08
CA ASN A 2 7.83 -18.46 -9.19
C ASN A 2 9.30 -18.52 -8.74
N CYS A 3 10.21 -18.08 -9.57
CA CYS A 3 11.65 -18.08 -9.26
C CYS A 3 11.97 -17.17 -8.08
N CYS A 4 11.46 -15.95 -8.09
CA CYS A 4 11.67 -14.99 -7.00
C CYS A 4 11.05 -15.50 -5.72
N TYR A 5 9.90 -16.15 -5.83
CA TYR A 5 9.19 -16.71 -4.69
C TYR A 5 10.02 -17.81 -4.02
N ASN A 6 10.56 -18.71 -4.81
CA ASN A 6 11.38 -19.82 -4.29
C ASN A 6 12.65 -19.29 -3.62
N ASN A 7 13.27 -18.26 -4.18
CA ASN A 7 14.47 -17.65 -3.59
C ASN A 7 14.15 -16.99 -2.25
N SER A 8 13.01 -16.32 -2.13
CA SER A 8 12.55 -15.71 -0.87
C SER A 8 12.36 -16.76 0.21
N MET A 9 11.80 -17.92 -0.14
CA MET A 9 11.56 -19.01 0.83
C MET A 9 12.84 -19.62 1.38
N ARG A 10 13.97 -19.50 0.65
CA ARG A 10 15.26 -20.02 1.09
C ARG A 10 16.04 -19.05 1.95
N PHE A 11 15.68 -17.77 1.92
CA PHE A 11 16.34 -16.76 2.74
C PHE A 11 15.77 -16.78 4.15
N ASN A 12 16.65 -16.67 5.14
CA ASN A 12 16.25 -16.67 6.54
C ASN A 12 16.05 -15.23 7.03
N TYR A 13 14.86 -14.70 6.85
CA TYR A 13 14.52 -13.34 7.28
C TYR A 13 14.42 -13.27 8.80
N LYS A 14 14.93 -12.18 9.37
CA LYS A 14 14.95 -11.99 10.83
C LYS A 14 13.57 -11.75 11.43
N PHE A 15 12.67 -11.12 10.67
CA PHE A 15 11.36 -10.71 11.18
C PHE A 15 10.22 -11.39 10.43
N SER A 16 10.50 -12.53 9.81
CA SER A 16 9.51 -13.30 9.04
C SER A 16 8.84 -12.46 7.94
N GLU A 17 9.63 -11.60 7.28
CA GLU A 17 9.10 -10.69 6.27
C GLU A 17 8.39 -11.42 5.13
N ASP A 18 8.90 -12.58 4.73
CA ASP A 18 8.27 -13.40 3.69
C ASP A 18 6.85 -13.83 4.09
N LYS A 19 6.68 -14.26 5.34
CA LYS A 19 5.37 -14.68 5.86
C LYS A 19 4.44 -13.46 6.01
N ALA A 20 4.99 -12.34 6.48
CA ALA A 20 4.22 -11.11 6.64
C ALA A 20 3.72 -10.59 5.29
N LEU A 21 4.54 -10.67 4.24
CA LEU A 21 4.14 -10.27 2.90
C LEU A 21 3.00 -11.14 2.37
N GLN A 22 3.05 -12.46 2.63
CA GLN A 22 1.96 -13.37 2.26
C GLN A 22 0.67 -13.02 2.99
N GLU A 23 0.77 -12.77 4.29
CA GLU A 23 -0.40 -12.40 5.11
C GLU A 23 -1.02 -11.09 4.60
N LEU A 24 -0.19 -10.11 4.29
CA LEU A 24 -0.64 -8.83 3.76
C LEU A 24 -1.34 -9.00 2.41
N GLU A 25 -0.77 -9.81 1.53
CA GLU A 25 -1.38 -10.09 0.21
C GLU A 25 -2.77 -10.71 0.37
N ILE A 26 -2.90 -11.69 1.25
CA ILE A 26 -4.19 -12.33 1.52
C ILE A 26 -5.19 -11.31 2.07
N TYR A 27 -4.75 -10.48 3.02
CA TYR A 27 -5.57 -9.43 3.59
C TYR A 27 -6.10 -8.48 2.50
N ILE A 28 -5.20 -7.99 1.65
CA ILE A 28 -5.56 -7.06 0.57
C ILE A 28 -6.55 -7.72 -0.39
N LEU A 29 -6.27 -8.96 -0.80
CA LEU A 29 -7.15 -9.70 -1.69
C LEU A 29 -8.56 -9.81 -1.10
N ASN A 30 -8.66 -10.10 0.20
CA ASN A 30 -9.95 -10.20 0.88
C ASN A 30 -10.69 -8.85 0.91
N THR A 31 -9.97 -7.72 1.02
CA THR A 31 -10.64 -6.41 0.96
C THR A 31 -11.28 -6.18 -0.41
N TYR A 32 -10.63 -6.60 -1.48
CA TYR A 32 -11.19 -6.47 -2.84
C TYR A 32 -12.43 -7.34 -3.05
N LYS A 33 -12.57 -8.43 -2.31
CA LYS A 33 -13.70 -9.34 -2.45
C LYS A 33 -14.97 -8.86 -1.73
N GLN A 34 -14.84 -7.90 -0.84
CA GLN A 34 -15.98 -7.39 -0.06
C GLN A 34 -16.72 -6.33 -0.85
N HIS A 35 -18.02 -6.53 -1.06
CA HIS A 35 -18.85 -5.64 -1.88
C HIS A 35 -18.83 -4.19 -1.41
N TYR A 36 -18.90 -3.97 -0.11
CA TYR A 36 -18.97 -2.60 0.42
C TYR A 36 -17.65 -1.83 0.23
N ASN A 37 -16.55 -2.51 -0.05
CA ASN A 37 -15.26 -1.87 -0.31
C ASN A 37 -15.13 -1.32 -1.73
N LYS A 38 -16.02 -1.69 -2.64
CA LYS A 38 -15.98 -1.22 -4.03
C LYS A 38 -16.01 0.30 -4.11
N ASN A 39 -16.95 0.93 -3.41
CA ASN A 39 -17.08 2.39 -3.40
C ASN A 39 -15.88 3.05 -2.73
N LYS A 40 -15.33 2.43 -1.70
CA LYS A 40 -14.14 2.91 -1.00
C LYS A 40 -12.93 2.95 -1.94
N PHE A 41 -12.72 1.92 -2.74
CA PHE A 41 -11.60 1.88 -3.68
C PHE A 41 -11.80 2.87 -4.82
N GLN A 42 -13.02 3.03 -5.31
CA GLN A 42 -13.32 4.05 -6.32
C GLN A 42 -13.05 5.45 -5.79
N ALA A 43 -13.43 5.73 -4.55
CA ALA A 43 -13.15 7.01 -3.90
C ALA A 43 -11.64 7.23 -3.75
N THR A 44 -10.90 6.19 -3.39
CA THR A 44 -9.44 6.27 -3.25
C THR A 44 -8.80 6.59 -4.60
N GLU A 45 -9.23 5.93 -5.69
CA GLU A 45 -8.74 6.22 -7.03
C GLU A 45 -9.00 7.69 -7.40
N PHE A 46 -10.19 8.18 -7.10
CA PHE A 46 -10.56 9.57 -7.36
C PHE A 46 -9.65 10.55 -6.61
N ILE A 47 -9.36 10.24 -5.35
CA ILE A 47 -8.46 11.05 -4.51
C ILE A 47 -7.05 11.06 -5.10
N VAL A 48 -6.54 9.91 -5.51
CA VAL A 48 -5.22 9.77 -6.12
C VAL A 48 -5.17 10.55 -7.44
N ASP A 49 -6.18 10.39 -8.29
CA ASP A 49 -6.25 11.08 -9.58
C ASP A 49 -6.31 12.59 -9.40
N GLY A 50 -6.93 13.06 -8.33
CA GLY A 50 -7.01 14.48 -8.00
C GLY A 50 -5.74 15.08 -7.39
N GLY A 51 -4.69 14.28 -7.21
CA GLY A 51 -3.41 14.77 -6.69
C GLY A 51 -3.31 14.76 -5.16
N HIS A 52 -4.25 14.12 -4.47
CA HIS A 52 -4.28 14.10 -3.01
C HIS A 52 -3.91 12.74 -2.41
N GLY A 53 -3.39 11.84 -3.23
CA GLY A 53 -3.13 10.46 -2.82
C GLY A 53 -2.09 10.32 -1.71
N MET A 54 -1.04 11.13 -1.73
CA MET A 54 0.01 11.03 -0.70
C MET A 54 -0.50 11.47 0.66
N GLY A 55 -1.14 12.64 0.74
CA GLY A 55 -1.71 13.14 2.00
C GLY A 55 -2.76 12.19 2.56
N PHE A 56 -3.63 11.67 1.70
CA PHE A 56 -4.63 10.68 2.07
C PHE A 56 -3.98 9.41 2.65
N SER A 57 -2.97 8.89 1.97
CA SER A 57 -2.29 7.65 2.39
C SER A 57 -1.55 7.84 3.71
N ILE A 58 -0.76 8.89 3.83
CA ILE A 58 0.00 9.17 5.05
C ILE A 58 -0.96 9.42 6.22
N GLY A 59 -2.04 10.18 5.99
CA GLY A 59 -3.04 10.42 7.03
C GLY A 59 -3.67 9.14 7.56
N ASN A 60 -3.97 8.19 6.68
CA ASN A 60 -4.52 6.89 7.09
C ASN A 60 -3.48 6.03 7.81
N ILE A 61 -2.21 6.07 7.38
CA ILE A 61 -1.13 5.38 8.10
C ILE A 61 -1.07 5.87 9.53
N LEU A 62 -1.05 7.19 9.73
CA LEU A 62 -1.00 7.79 11.08
C LEU A 62 -2.24 7.43 11.90
N LYS A 63 -3.42 7.47 11.27
CA LYS A 63 -4.68 7.15 11.93
C LYS A 63 -4.66 5.73 12.50
N TYR A 64 -4.27 4.76 11.70
CA TYR A 64 -4.29 3.36 12.14
C TYR A 64 -3.11 3.02 13.03
N ALA A 65 -1.95 3.65 12.84
CA ALA A 65 -0.81 3.43 13.71
C ALA A 65 -1.11 3.87 15.15
N GLN A 66 -1.69 5.06 15.32
CA GLN A 66 -2.02 5.54 16.66
C GLN A 66 -3.22 4.81 17.28
N ARG A 67 -4.06 4.19 16.46
CA ARG A 67 -5.24 3.44 16.93
C ARG A 67 -4.86 2.11 17.58
N TYR A 68 -3.77 1.50 17.14
CA TYR A 68 -3.30 0.22 17.64
C TYR A 68 -3.10 0.29 19.15
N GLY A 69 -3.76 -0.60 19.88
CA GLY A 69 -3.74 -0.63 21.33
C GLY A 69 -4.78 0.25 22.02
N LYS A 70 -5.64 0.95 21.25
CA LYS A 70 -6.62 1.87 21.81
C LYS A 70 -8.07 1.41 21.61
N LYS A 71 -8.61 1.58 20.39
CA LYS A 71 -10.05 1.39 20.16
C LYS A 71 -10.50 -0.06 20.33
N ASN A 72 -9.82 -0.99 19.68
CA ASN A 72 -10.15 -2.41 19.72
C ASN A 72 -9.01 -3.21 20.33
N GLY A 73 -8.24 -2.61 21.28
CA GLY A 73 -7.06 -3.24 21.84
C GLY A 73 -5.96 -3.36 20.78
N TYR A 74 -5.16 -4.40 20.89
CA TYR A 74 -4.03 -4.66 19.98
C TYR A 74 -4.52 -5.44 18.77
N ASP A 75 -5.29 -4.78 17.92
CA ASP A 75 -5.92 -5.40 16.75
C ASP A 75 -4.93 -5.45 15.58
N LYS A 76 -4.62 -6.67 15.14
CA LYS A 76 -3.73 -6.90 13.99
C LYS A 76 -4.21 -6.15 12.75
N ASN A 77 -5.53 -5.98 12.59
CA ASN A 77 -6.08 -5.29 11.43
C ASN A 77 -5.62 -3.84 11.32
N ASP A 78 -5.38 -3.17 12.46
CA ASP A 78 -4.83 -1.81 12.43
C ASP A 78 -3.44 -1.80 11.80
N LEU A 79 -2.61 -2.80 12.12
CA LEU A 79 -1.27 -2.92 11.52
C LEU A 79 -1.35 -3.26 10.03
N LEU A 80 -2.26 -4.14 9.65
CA LEU A 80 -2.45 -4.50 8.24
C LEU A 80 -2.93 -3.29 7.42
N LYS A 81 -3.78 -2.45 7.99
CA LYS A 81 -4.21 -1.22 7.34
C LYS A 81 -3.07 -0.23 7.16
N VAL A 82 -2.20 -0.09 8.16
CA VAL A 82 -0.98 0.73 8.04
C VAL A 82 -0.16 0.27 6.84
N LEU A 83 0.06 -1.04 6.72
CA LEU A 83 0.85 -1.61 5.63
C LEU A 83 0.17 -1.42 4.28
N HIS A 84 -1.16 -1.60 4.21
CA HIS A 84 -1.91 -1.44 2.96
C HIS A 84 -1.85 0.03 2.49
N TYR A 85 -2.05 0.99 3.37
CA TYR A 85 -1.92 2.40 3.02
C TYR A 85 -0.47 2.77 2.68
N GLY A 86 0.50 2.08 3.26
CA GLY A 86 1.91 2.22 2.86
C GLY A 86 2.14 1.80 1.41
N ILE A 87 1.50 0.73 0.98
CA ILE A 87 1.56 0.29 -0.42
C ILE A 87 0.93 1.35 -1.34
N ILE A 88 -0.20 1.91 -0.95
CA ILE A 88 -0.86 2.96 -1.74
C ILE A 88 0.04 4.20 -1.84
N ALA A 89 0.69 4.59 -0.73
CA ALA A 89 1.65 5.69 -0.74
C ALA A 89 2.80 5.42 -1.70
N LEU A 90 3.32 4.20 -1.70
CA LEU A 90 4.39 3.80 -2.61
C LEU A 90 3.94 3.88 -4.06
N HIS A 91 2.72 3.44 -4.34
CA HIS A 91 2.12 3.52 -5.67
C HIS A 91 2.05 4.99 -6.15
N VAL A 92 1.57 5.89 -5.29
CA VAL A 92 1.48 7.32 -5.60
C VAL A 92 2.87 7.91 -5.85
N HIS A 93 3.85 7.55 -5.02
CA HIS A 93 5.23 7.99 -5.18
C HIS A 93 5.77 7.58 -6.56
N ASN A 94 5.54 6.33 -6.95
CA ASN A 94 6.02 5.81 -8.24
C ASN A 94 5.34 6.52 -9.41
N LEU A 95 4.03 6.79 -9.33
CA LEU A 95 3.32 7.54 -10.35
C LEU A 95 3.90 8.94 -10.51
N ASN A 96 4.15 9.63 -9.41
CA ASN A 96 4.71 11.00 -9.44
C ASN A 96 6.09 11.02 -10.07
N ASN A 97 6.93 10.02 -9.77
CA ASN A 97 8.27 9.92 -10.35
C ASN A 97 8.21 9.58 -11.83
N GLU A 98 7.31 8.70 -12.25
CA GLU A 98 7.11 8.38 -13.66
C GLU A 98 6.72 9.62 -14.46
N GLU A 99 5.79 10.42 -13.93
CA GLU A 99 5.39 11.69 -14.56
C GLU A 99 6.56 12.65 -14.66
N SER A 100 7.36 12.79 -13.59
CA SER A 100 8.52 13.67 -13.58
C SER A 100 9.56 13.24 -14.61
N GLU A 101 9.86 11.94 -14.68
CA GLU A 101 10.80 11.39 -15.65
C GLU A 101 10.32 11.62 -17.10
N THR A 102 9.02 11.40 -17.34
CA THR A 102 8.43 11.64 -18.66
C THR A 102 8.51 13.09 -19.05
N ASN A 103 8.22 14.00 -18.13
CA ASN A 103 8.28 15.44 -18.37
C ASN A 103 9.72 15.89 -18.65
N GLU A 104 10.70 15.39 -17.90
CA GLU A 104 12.11 15.68 -18.15
C GLU A 104 12.53 15.20 -19.53
N TYR A 105 12.14 13.98 -19.90
CA TYR A 105 12.44 13.44 -21.22
C TYR A 105 11.85 14.31 -22.32
N LYS A 106 10.59 14.70 -22.21
CA LYS A 106 9.93 15.58 -23.19
C LYS A 106 10.61 16.93 -23.28
N SER A 107 11.00 17.49 -22.14
CA SER A 107 11.68 18.78 -22.08
C SER A 107 13.03 18.73 -22.79
N ARG A 108 13.79 17.64 -22.62
CA ARG A 108 15.11 17.47 -23.26
C ARG A 108 15.00 17.27 -24.75
N ASN A 109 13.89 16.71 -25.25
CA ASN A 109 13.73 16.36 -26.65
C ASN A 109 12.85 17.36 -27.43
N SER A 110 12.42 18.40 -26.78
CA SER A 110 11.70 19.49 -27.45
C SER A 110 12.65 20.66 -27.74
#